data_2ee4048e88dffd446bfc81903daaebe0
#
_entry.id   2ee4048e88dffd446bfc81903daaebe0
#
_cell.length_a   1.000
_cell.length_b   1.000
_cell.length_c   1.000
_cell.angle_alpha   90.00
_cell.angle_beta   90.00
_cell.angle_gamma   90.00
#
_symmetry.space_group_name_H-M   'P 1'
#
loop_
_entity.id
_entity.type
_entity.pdbx_description
1 polymer ?
#
loop_
_entity_poly.entity_id
_entity_poly.type
_entity_poly.pdbx_seq_one_letter_code
_entity_poly.pdbx_strand_id
1 'polypeptide(L)'
;MAKRIQFAAYGGPEVLEYRDYRPAEPGPREVRVRNRAIGLNFIDTYYRSGLYPAPGLPSGLGSEGAGEVEAVGSEVSRFKVGDRVAYATGPLGAYSELHVLAEEKLVHLPDGIDFEQAAAVMLKGLTTQYLLRQTYELRGGETILFHAAAGGVGLFACQWAKALGVQLIGTVSSPEKARLARQHGAWETIDYSHENVARRVLELTDGKKCPVVYDSVGKDTWETSLDCVAPRGLLVSFGNASGPVTGVNLGILSQKGSLYVTRPTLGSYADTPEKLQAMADELFGLIERGDIRIEINQRFALAEAARAHTELAARRTTGSTVLLP
;
A
#
# COMPACT_ATOMS: atom_id res chain seq x y z
N MET A 1 -19.63 0.09 -24.74
CA MET A 1 -18.15 0.16 -24.57
C MET A 1 -17.91 0.58 -23.14
N ALA A 2 -16.90 0.03 -22.50
CA ALA A 2 -16.51 0.41 -21.14
C ALA A 2 -15.45 1.52 -21.16
N LYS A 3 -15.24 2.19 -20.04
CA LYS A 3 -14.25 3.26 -19.86
C LYS A 3 -13.03 2.78 -19.07
N ARG A 4 -11.87 3.34 -19.38
CA ARG A 4 -10.62 3.13 -18.63
C ARG A 4 -9.69 4.32 -18.67
N ILE A 5 -8.75 4.36 -17.74
CA ILE A 5 -7.56 5.21 -17.82
C ILE A 5 -6.44 4.44 -18.54
N GLN A 6 -5.79 5.12 -19.46
CA GLN A 6 -4.67 4.61 -20.23
C GLN A 6 -3.61 5.69 -20.37
N PHE A 7 -2.33 5.28 -20.49
CA PHE A 7 -1.23 6.18 -20.84
C PHE A 7 -0.36 5.57 -21.94
N ALA A 8 0.07 6.40 -22.89
CA ALA A 8 0.87 5.99 -24.05
C ALA A 8 2.36 6.37 -23.91
N ALA A 9 2.71 7.21 -22.96
CA ALA A 9 4.06 7.63 -22.61
C ALA A 9 4.20 7.82 -21.11
N TYR A 10 5.39 7.65 -20.58
CA TYR A 10 5.69 7.99 -19.20
C TYR A 10 5.69 9.51 -18.99
N GLY A 11 5.22 9.97 -17.84
CA GLY A 11 5.17 11.40 -17.55
C GLY A 11 4.47 11.77 -16.26
N GLY A 12 4.06 13.02 -16.17
CA GLY A 12 3.23 13.55 -15.09
C GLY A 12 1.76 13.10 -15.20
N PRO A 13 0.87 13.60 -14.33
CA PRO A 13 -0.54 13.23 -14.34
C PRO A 13 -1.25 13.50 -15.70
N GLU A 14 -0.74 14.42 -16.48
CA GLU A 14 -1.27 14.83 -17.79
C GLU A 14 -1.24 13.73 -18.86
N VAL A 15 -0.44 12.68 -18.67
CA VAL A 15 -0.38 11.55 -19.62
C VAL A 15 -1.54 10.57 -19.46
N LEU A 16 -2.35 10.73 -18.42
CA LEU A 16 -3.49 9.86 -18.12
C LEU A 16 -4.70 10.27 -18.95
N GLU A 17 -5.16 9.37 -19.79
CA GLU A 17 -6.27 9.59 -20.72
C GLU A 17 -7.46 8.70 -20.35
N TYR A 18 -8.65 9.31 -20.19
CA TYR A 18 -9.91 8.60 -20.01
C TYR A 18 -10.48 8.23 -21.36
N ARG A 19 -10.54 6.93 -21.67
CA ARG A 19 -10.89 6.44 -23.01
C ARG A 19 -11.92 5.33 -23.00
N ASP A 20 -12.67 5.22 -24.08
CA ASP A 20 -13.44 4.03 -24.40
C ASP A 20 -12.51 2.87 -24.73
N TYR A 21 -12.89 1.66 -24.28
CA TYR A 21 -12.21 0.43 -24.65
C TYR A 21 -13.18 -0.74 -24.73
N ARG A 22 -12.78 -1.81 -25.41
CA ARG A 22 -13.48 -3.08 -25.41
C ARG A 22 -12.73 -4.02 -24.45
N PRO A 23 -13.36 -4.43 -23.32
CA PRO A 23 -12.74 -5.40 -22.43
C PRO A 23 -12.48 -6.72 -23.18
N ALA A 24 -11.38 -7.38 -22.83
CA ALA A 24 -11.13 -8.73 -23.32
C ALA A 24 -12.15 -9.71 -22.73
N GLU A 25 -12.44 -10.80 -23.44
CA GLU A 25 -13.10 -11.94 -22.83
C GLU A 25 -12.13 -12.64 -21.89
N PRO A 26 -12.60 -13.16 -20.74
CA PRO A 26 -11.73 -13.87 -19.80
C PRO A 26 -11.14 -15.11 -20.46
N GLY A 27 -9.82 -15.30 -20.33
CA GLY A 27 -9.17 -16.56 -20.66
C GLY A 27 -9.62 -17.70 -19.74
N PRO A 28 -9.19 -18.95 -19.97
CA PRO A 28 -9.73 -20.12 -19.25
C PRO A 28 -9.73 -19.98 -17.73
N ARG A 29 -8.67 -19.41 -17.13
CA ARG A 29 -8.53 -19.22 -15.67
C ARG A 29 -8.63 -17.75 -15.24
N GLU A 30 -9.28 -16.93 -16.05
CA GLU A 30 -9.44 -15.51 -15.78
C GLU A 30 -10.90 -15.17 -15.43
N VAL A 31 -11.02 -14.09 -14.70
CA VAL A 31 -12.29 -13.52 -14.25
C VAL A 31 -12.36 -12.09 -14.73
N ARG A 32 -13.51 -11.68 -15.27
CA ARG A 32 -13.81 -10.28 -15.54
C ARG A 32 -14.58 -9.70 -14.37
N VAL A 33 -14.01 -8.69 -13.72
CA VAL A 33 -14.61 -8.00 -12.59
C VAL A 33 -15.19 -6.67 -13.07
N ARG A 34 -16.44 -6.39 -12.71
CA ARG A 34 -17.06 -5.08 -12.81
C ARG A 34 -16.67 -4.30 -11.56
N ASN A 35 -15.73 -3.38 -11.68
CA ASN A 35 -15.28 -2.55 -10.58
C ASN A 35 -16.43 -1.66 -10.07
N ARG A 36 -16.58 -1.62 -8.76
CA ARG A 36 -17.47 -0.70 -8.04
C ARG A 36 -16.68 0.41 -7.36
N ALA A 37 -15.43 0.12 -7.01
CA ALA A 37 -14.47 1.08 -6.50
C ALA A 37 -13.04 0.63 -6.84
N ILE A 38 -12.14 1.58 -6.98
CA ILE A 38 -10.75 1.38 -7.38
C ILE A 38 -9.87 2.13 -6.40
N GLY A 39 -8.82 1.49 -5.87
CA GLY A 39 -7.87 2.12 -4.98
C GLY A 39 -6.81 2.92 -5.72
N LEU A 40 -6.49 4.11 -5.23
CA LEU A 40 -5.37 4.92 -5.71
C LEU A 40 -4.19 4.78 -4.76
N ASN A 41 -3.02 4.48 -5.32
CA ASN A 41 -1.81 4.20 -4.55
C ASN A 41 -0.57 4.91 -5.09
N PHE A 42 0.43 5.10 -4.24
CA PHE A 42 1.69 5.74 -4.65
C PHE A 42 2.44 4.93 -5.73
N ILE A 43 2.31 3.61 -5.73
CA ILE A 43 2.92 2.75 -6.75
C ILE A 43 2.38 3.05 -8.16
N ASP A 44 1.15 3.52 -8.28
CA ASP A 44 0.56 3.90 -9.56
C ASP A 44 1.31 5.10 -10.17
N THR A 45 1.84 6.00 -9.33
CA THR A 45 2.69 7.09 -9.78
C THR A 45 4.03 6.59 -10.30
N TYR A 46 4.57 5.49 -9.76
CA TYR A 46 5.83 4.89 -10.21
C TYR A 46 5.70 4.26 -11.60
N TYR A 47 4.58 3.58 -11.86
CA TYR A 47 4.28 3.04 -13.19
C TYR A 47 4.03 4.16 -14.21
N ARG A 48 3.23 5.15 -13.84
CA ARG A 48 2.96 6.29 -14.71
C ARG A 48 4.23 7.06 -15.09
N SER A 49 5.13 7.29 -14.15
CA SER A 49 6.38 8.06 -14.37
C SER A 49 7.51 7.24 -15.01
N GLY A 50 7.37 5.92 -15.11
CA GLY A 50 8.42 5.03 -15.63
C GLY A 50 9.49 4.65 -14.60
N LEU A 51 9.35 5.02 -13.33
CA LEU A 51 10.21 4.49 -12.26
C LEU A 51 10.11 2.97 -12.19
N TYR A 52 8.90 2.44 -12.35
CA TYR A 52 8.66 1.02 -12.60
C TYR A 52 8.19 0.85 -14.04
N PRO A 53 8.81 -0.05 -14.82
CA PRO A 53 8.42 -0.25 -16.20
C PRO A 53 7.01 -0.85 -16.28
N ALA A 54 6.15 -0.27 -17.13
CA ALA A 54 4.91 -0.91 -17.51
C ALA A 54 5.20 -2.11 -18.45
N PRO A 55 4.35 -3.15 -18.46
CA PRO A 55 4.54 -4.31 -19.32
C PRO A 55 4.59 -3.99 -20.82
N GLY A 56 4.07 -2.85 -21.22
CA GLY A 56 4.06 -2.30 -22.58
C GLY A 56 3.32 -0.97 -22.62
N LEU A 57 3.52 -0.20 -23.68
CA LEU A 57 2.79 1.04 -23.93
C LEU A 57 2.02 0.90 -25.26
N PRO A 58 0.78 1.37 -25.34
CA PRO A 58 -0.01 2.01 -24.29
C PRO A 58 -0.46 1.02 -23.18
N SER A 59 -0.45 1.45 -21.92
CA SER A 59 -0.77 0.64 -20.75
C SER A 59 -2.00 1.17 -20.00
N GLY A 60 -2.75 0.27 -19.38
CA GLY A 60 -3.65 0.62 -18.27
C GLY A 60 -2.88 0.97 -17.01
N LEU A 61 -3.56 1.44 -15.97
CA LEU A 61 -2.99 1.80 -14.69
C LEU A 61 -3.81 1.23 -13.53
N GLY A 62 -3.19 1.15 -12.35
CA GLY A 62 -3.82 0.65 -11.13
C GLY A 62 -3.75 -0.86 -10.96
N SER A 63 -3.68 -1.30 -9.71
CA SER A 63 -3.55 -2.71 -9.32
C SER A 63 -4.56 -3.12 -8.24
N GLU A 64 -5.35 -2.20 -7.73
CA GLU A 64 -6.27 -2.40 -6.61
C GLU A 64 -7.71 -2.04 -7.00
N GLY A 65 -8.65 -2.91 -6.66
CA GLY A 65 -10.06 -2.63 -6.87
C GLY A 65 -10.95 -3.63 -6.14
N ALA A 66 -12.24 -3.31 -6.12
CA ALA A 66 -13.28 -4.18 -5.60
C ALA A 66 -14.55 -4.06 -6.46
N GLY A 67 -15.26 -5.16 -6.60
CA GLY A 67 -16.46 -5.20 -7.43
C GLY A 67 -17.10 -6.57 -7.47
N GLU A 68 -17.82 -6.81 -8.53
CA GLU A 68 -18.58 -8.06 -8.74
C GLU A 68 -18.02 -8.81 -9.96
N VAL A 69 -17.99 -10.11 -9.86
CA VAL A 69 -17.65 -10.99 -10.98
C VAL A 69 -18.72 -10.85 -12.06
N GLU A 70 -18.34 -10.38 -13.24
CA GLU A 70 -19.23 -10.22 -14.40
C GLU A 70 -19.19 -11.42 -15.34
N ALA A 71 -18.02 -12.02 -15.52
CA ALA A 71 -17.83 -13.20 -16.35
C ALA A 71 -16.66 -14.04 -15.84
N VAL A 72 -16.67 -15.33 -16.13
CA VAL A 72 -15.62 -16.28 -15.74
C VAL A 72 -15.19 -17.11 -16.94
N GLY A 73 -13.91 -17.46 -17.00
CA GLY A 73 -13.36 -18.41 -17.97
C GLY A 73 -13.77 -19.85 -17.67
N SER A 74 -13.58 -20.73 -18.65
CA SER A 74 -14.05 -22.12 -18.61
C SER A 74 -13.42 -23.02 -17.54
N GLU A 75 -12.26 -22.64 -17.01
CA GLU A 75 -11.51 -23.39 -15.98
C GLU A 75 -11.50 -22.69 -14.62
N VAL A 76 -12.24 -21.59 -14.48
CA VAL A 76 -12.39 -20.90 -13.18
C VAL A 76 -13.20 -21.78 -12.24
N SER A 77 -12.67 -22.01 -11.05
CA SER A 77 -13.26 -22.89 -10.05
C SER A 77 -13.55 -22.20 -8.72
N ARG A 78 -12.89 -21.07 -8.45
CA ARG A 78 -12.98 -20.37 -7.16
C ARG A 78 -14.10 -19.34 -7.11
N PHE A 79 -14.56 -18.87 -8.26
CA PHE A 79 -15.52 -17.78 -8.35
C PHE A 79 -16.62 -18.07 -9.38
N LYS A 80 -17.78 -17.46 -9.19
CA LYS A 80 -18.92 -17.46 -10.13
C LYS A 80 -19.43 -16.05 -10.35
N VAL A 81 -20.20 -15.86 -11.42
CA VAL A 81 -20.86 -14.58 -11.73
C VAL A 81 -21.71 -14.13 -10.54
N GLY A 82 -21.57 -12.87 -10.17
CA GLY A 82 -22.25 -12.23 -9.04
C GLY A 82 -21.47 -12.28 -7.73
N ASP A 83 -20.37 -13.02 -7.63
CA ASP A 83 -19.54 -13.02 -6.41
C ASP A 83 -18.92 -11.64 -6.17
N ARG A 84 -18.91 -11.22 -4.91
CA ARG A 84 -18.23 -10.01 -4.45
C ARG A 84 -16.75 -10.29 -4.25
N VAL A 85 -15.90 -9.50 -4.88
CA VAL A 85 -14.45 -9.74 -4.91
C VAL A 85 -13.66 -8.46 -4.71
N ALA A 86 -12.43 -8.62 -4.23
CA ALA A 86 -11.44 -7.57 -4.18
C ALA A 86 -10.06 -8.10 -4.63
N TYR A 87 -9.16 -7.20 -5.00
CA TYR A 87 -7.82 -7.54 -5.44
C TYR A 87 -6.84 -6.38 -5.20
N ALA A 88 -5.56 -6.71 -5.03
CA ALA A 88 -4.47 -5.74 -4.85
C ALA A 88 -3.20 -6.12 -5.61
N THR A 89 -3.25 -7.21 -6.36
CA THR A 89 -2.14 -7.72 -7.19
C THR A 89 -2.70 -8.14 -8.54
N GLY A 90 -1.85 -8.25 -9.53
CA GLY A 90 -2.28 -8.67 -10.87
C GLY A 90 -1.77 -7.71 -11.93
N PRO A 91 -2.27 -7.84 -13.16
CA PRO A 91 -1.88 -6.95 -14.25
C PRO A 91 -2.35 -5.52 -13.98
N LEU A 92 -1.63 -4.54 -14.53
CA LEU A 92 -2.07 -3.15 -14.53
C LEU A 92 -3.37 -3.01 -15.35
N GLY A 93 -4.31 -2.22 -14.85
CA GLY A 93 -5.58 -1.98 -15.55
C GLY A 93 -6.79 -1.82 -14.63
N ALA A 94 -6.58 -1.81 -13.32
CA ALA A 94 -7.68 -1.61 -12.35
C ALA A 94 -8.41 -0.27 -12.55
N TYR A 95 -7.76 0.75 -13.11
CA TYR A 95 -8.42 2.02 -13.43
C TYR A 95 -9.35 1.89 -14.65
N SER A 96 -10.36 1.06 -14.49
CA SER A 96 -11.32 0.73 -15.53
C SER A 96 -12.65 0.30 -14.93
N GLU A 97 -13.74 0.43 -15.69
CA GLU A 97 -15.04 -0.11 -15.30
C GLU A 97 -15.05 -1.64 -15.25
N LEU A 98 -14.27 -2.29 -16.14
CA LEU A 98 -14.15 -3.74 -16.23
C LEU A 98 -12.69 -4.13 -16.25
N HIS A 99 -12.28 -5.07 -15.42
CA HIS A 99 -10.90 -5.56 -15.35
C HIS A 99 -10.85 -7.08 -15.46
N VAL A 100 -9.94 -7.60 -16.30
CA VAL A 100 -9.73 -9.04 -16.47
C VAL A 100 -8.43 -9.42 -15.79
N LEU A 101 -8.49 -10.41 -14.91
CA LEU A 101 -7.33 -10.91 -14.17
C LEU A 101 -7.51 -12.38 -13.80
N ALA A 102 -6.38 -13.07 -13.52
CA ALA A 102 -6.41 -14.47 -13.12
C ALA A 102 -7.17 -14.66 -11.79
N GLU A 103 -7.95 -15.73 -11.67
CA GLU A 103 -8.72 -16.04 -10.45
C GLU A 103 -7.87 -16.10 -9.19
N GLU A 104 -6.58 -16.47 -9.31
CA GLU A 104 -5.63 -16.55 -8.21
C GLU A 104 -5.26 -15.19 -7.59
N LYS A 105 -5.60 -14.08 -8.24
CA LYS A 105 -5.34 -12.72 -7.77
C LYS A 105 -6.54 -12.11 -7.04
N LEU A 106 -7.66 -12.81 -7.00
CA LEU A 106 -8.89 -12.38 -6.36
C LEU A 106 -9.04 -12.99 -4.97
N VAL A 107 -9.66 -12.21 -4.08
CA VAL A 107 -10.17 -12.69 -2.79
C VAL A 107 -11.68 -12.51 -2.71
N HIS A 108 -12.35 -13.40 -1.98
CA HIS A 108 -13.77 -13.21 -1.62
C HIS A 108 -13.89 -12.02 -0.67
N LEU A 109 -14.86 -11.16 -0.95
CA LEU A 109 -15.15 -9.99 -0.10
C LEU A 109 -16.33 -10.32 0.83
N PRO A 110 -16.13 -10.25 2.17
CA PRO A 110 -17.22 -10.46 3.12
C PRO A 110 -18.35 -9.45 2.95
N ASP A 111 -19.58 -9.85 3.30
CA ASP A 111 -20.78 -9.01 3.17
C ASP A 111 -20.72 -7.74 4.03
N GLY A 112 -20.01 -7.79 5.17
CA GLY A 112 -19.85 -6.68 6.11
C GLY A 112 -18.93 -5.57 5.63
N ILE A 113 -18.20 -5.76 4.50
CA ILE A 113 -17.24 -4.77 3.95
C ILE A 113 -17.79 -4.30 2.60
N ASP A 114 -17.98 -2.99 2.44
CA ASP A 114 -18.41 -2.43 1.17
C ASP A 114 -17.26 -2.33 0.14
N PHE A 115 -17.59 -2.09 -1.14
CA PHE A 115 -16.61 -2.07 -2.21
C PHE A 115 -15.62 -0.89 -2.10
N GLU A 116 -16.06 0.27 -1.61
CA GLU A 116 -15.16 1.40 -1.42
C GLU A 116 -14.18 1.11 -0.28
N GLN A 117 -14.64 0.52 0.81
CA GLN A 117 -13.78 0.07 1.91
C GLN A 117 -12.75 -0.94 1.42
N ALA A 118 -13.19 -1.95 0.67
CA ALA A 118 -12.29 -2.95 0.11
C ALA A 118 -11.24 -2.33 -0.83
N ALA A 119 -11.65 -1.51 -1.79
CA ALA A 119 -10.74 -0.82 -2.70
C ALA A 119 -9.80 0.18 -1.98
N ALA A 120 -10.18 0.68 -0.82
CA ALA A 120 -9.36 1.58 -0.02
C ALA A 120 -8.28 0.87 0.82
N VAL A 121 -8.44 -0.44 1.08
CA VAL A 121 -7.64 -1.16 2.08
C VAL A 121 -6.83 -2.33 1.52
N MET A 122 -7.22 -2.93 0.39
CA MET A 122 -6.59 -4.18 -0.05
C MET A 122 -5.08 -4.07 -0.19
N LEU A 123 -4.57 -3.15 -1.02
CA LEU A 123 -3.12 -3.00 -1.20
C LEU A 123 -2.44 -2.49 0.06
N LYS A 124 -3.01 -1.50 0.72
CA LYS A 124 -2.44 -0.86 1.92
C LYS A 124 -2.47 -1.81 3.13
N GLY A 125 -3.60 -2.48 3.33
CA GLY A 125 -3.79 -3.43 4.43
C GLY A 125 -2.96 -4.70 4.25
N LEU A 126 -2.94 -5.30 3.06
CA LEU A 126 -2.07 -6.46 2.78
C LEU A 126 -0.59 -6.08 2.87
N THR A 127 -0.22 -4.85 2.47
CA THR A 127 1.14 -4.34 2.70
C THR A 127 1.44 -4.25 4.19
N THR A 128 0.54 -3.70 4.98
CA THR A 128 0.70 -3.64 6.44
C THR A 128 0.80 -5.05 7.04
N GLN A 129 -0.05 -5.99 6.60
CA GLN A 129 -0.04 -7.36 7.07
C GLN A 129 1.33 -8.01 6.88
N TYR A 130 1.87 -8.03 5.65
CA TYR A 130 3.16 -8.71 5.46
C TYR A 130 4.32 -7.97 6.15
N LEU A 131 4.29 -6.65 6.21
CA LEU A 131 5.31 -5.86 6.90
C LEU A 131 5.39 -6.23 8.39
N LEU A 132 4.25 -6.23 9.08
CA LEU A 132 4.18 -6.39 10.54
C LEU A 132 4.09 -7.85 11.00
N ARG A 133 3.67 -8.77 10.12
CA ARG A 133 3.40 -10.17 10.49
C ARG A 133 4.37 -11.18 9.88
N GLN A 134 5.01 -10.84 8.74
CA GLN A 134 5.81 -11.79 7.98
C GLN A 134 7.25 -11.29 7.70
N THR A 135 7.44 -10.01 7.31
CA THR A 135 8.80 -9.46 7.09
C THR A 135 9.57 -9.35 8.41
N TYR A 136 8.91 -8.85 9.42
CA TYR A 136 9.34 -8.89 10.82
C TYR A 136 8.10 -9.19 11.66
N GLU A 137 8.10 -10.34 12.31
CA GLU A 137 6.98 -10.75 13.18
C GLU A 137 7.01 -9.94 14.48
N LEU A 138 6.21 -8.89 14.53
CA LEU A 138 6.13 -8.00 15.68
C LEU A 138 5.54 -8.70 16.89
N ARG A 139 6.12 -8.40 18.06
CA ARG A 139 5.67 -8.90 19.37
C ARG A 139 5.25 -7.74 20.25
N GLY A 140 4.24 -7.97 21.09
CA GLY A 140 3.78 -6.98 22.05
C GLY A 140 4.92 -6.45 22.94
N GLY A 141 4.93 -5.14 23.20
CA GLY A 141 5.96 -4.44 23.96
C GLY A 141 7.16 -3.96 23.15
N GLU A 142 7.31 -4.34 21.88
CA GLU A 142 8.37 -3.79 21.02
C GLU A 142 8.08 -2.34 20.64
N THR A 143 9.16 -1.55 20.47
CA THR A 143 9.08 -0.18 19.94
C THR A 143 9.67 -0.14 18.54
N ILE A 144 8.90 0.35 17.58
CA ILE A 144 9.28 0.39 16.14
C ILE A 144 9.21 1.80 15.59
N LEU A 145 9.94 2.07 14.50
CA LEU A 145 9.82 3.30 13.74
C LEU A 145 9.12 3.04 12.41
N PHE A 146 8.15 3.88 12.07
CA PHE A 146 7.42 3.82 10.80
C PHE A 146 7.39 5.19 10.14
N HIS A 147 8.03 5.33 8.97
CA HIS A 147 8.03 6.58 8.22
C HIS A 147 6.68 6.85 7.53
N ALA A 148 6.34 8.13 7.40
CA ALA A 148 5.07 8.58 6.79
C ALA A 148 3.83 7.99 7.47
N ALA A 149 3.78 8.03 8.80
CA ALA A 149 2.75 7.40 9.62
C ALA A 149 1.31 7.91 9.37
N ALA A 150 1.14 9.12 8.84
CA ALA A 150 -0.16 9.67 8.44
C ALA A 150 -0.56 9.35 6.98
N GLY A 151 0.26 8.60 6.25
CA GLY A 151 -0.05 8.11 4.90
C GLY A 151 -0.96 6.88 4.92
N GLY A 152 -1.41 6.45 3.74
CA GLY A 152 -2.36 5.34 3.62
C GLY A 152 -1.92 4.06 4.34
N VAL A 153 -0.71 3.55 4.07
CA VAL A 153 -0.16 2.38 4.78
C VAL A 153 0.12 2.70 6.25
N GLY A 154 0.62 3.92 6.52
CA GLY A 154 0.99 4.35 7.88
C GLY A 154 -0.17 4.34 8.86
N LEU A 155 -1.36 4.80 8.45
CA LEU A 155 -2.54 4.79 9.33
C LEU A 155 -3.01 3.36 9.65
N PHE A 156 -2.90 2.43 8.70
CA PHE A 156 -3.17 1.01 8.98
C PHE A 156 -2.10 0.42 9.90
N ALA A 157 -0.82 0.75 9.68
CA ALA A 157 0.28 0.29 10.53
C ALA A 157 0.13 0.78 11.98
N CYS A 158 -0.28 2.03 12.19
CA CYS A 158 -0.54 2.57 13.53
C CYS A 158 -1.64 1.77 14.27
N GLN A 159 -2.75 1.49 13.60
CA GLN A 159 -3.88 0.76 14.19
C GLN A 159 -3.51 -0.71 14.44
N TRP A 160 -2.88 -1.35 13.48
CA TRP A 160 -2.46 -2.75 13.61
C TRP A 160 -1.40 -2.93 14.69
N ALA A 161 -0.38 -2.06 14.74
CA ALA A 161 0.64 -2.08 15.80
C ALA A 161 -0.01 -1.92 17.19
N LYS A 162 -0.98 -1.00 17.32
CA LYS A 162 -1.76 -0.84 18.57
C LYS A 162 -2.50 -2.12 18.94
N ALA A 163 -3.16 -2.79 17.97
CA ALA A 163 -3.86 -4.05 18.20
C ALA A 163 -2.92 -5.18 18.62
N LEU A 164 -1.65 -5.15 18.18
CA LEU A 164 -0.59 -6.08 18.57
C LEU A 164 0.09 -5.72 19.90
N GLY A 165 -0.26 -4.59 20.53
CA GLY A 165 0.43 -4.11 21.74
C GLY A 165 1.84 -3.58 21.48
N VAL A 166 2.12 -3.12 20.25
CA VAL A 166 3.42 -2.59 19.81
C VAL A 166 3.42 -1.06 19.88
N GLN A 167 4.51 -0.48 20.33
CA GLN A 167 4.71 0.97 20.42
C GLN A 167 5.25 1.49 19.07
N LEU A 168 4.39 2.05 18.23
CA LEU A 168 4.79 2.62 16.94
C LEU A 168 5.16 4.10 17.09
N ILE A 169 6.41 4.45 16.82
CA ILE A 169 6.88 5.82 16.61
C ILE A 169 6.67 6.18 15.15
N GLY A 170 5.84 7.19 14.87
CA GLY A 170 5.52 7.61 13.51
C GLY A 170 6.24 8.88 13.09
N THR A 171 6.88 8.95 11.92
CA THR A 171 7.36 10.23 11.40
C THR A 171 6.28 10.93 10.57
N VAL A 172 6.18 12.24 10.74
CA VAL A 172 5.18 13.11 10.12
C VAL A 172 5.81 14.44 9.70
N SER A 173 5.08 15.25 8.90
CA SER A 173 5.55 16.55 8.39
C SER A 173 4.74 17.75 8.89
N SER A 174 3.80 17.54 9.81
CA SER A 174 3.03 18.63 10.41
C SER A 174 2.30 18.19 11.69
N PRO A 175 1.91 19.16 12.53
CA PRO A 175 1.10 18.89 13.73
C PRO A 175 -0.24 18.20 13.44
N GLU A 176 -0.89 18.52 12.29
CA GLU A 176 -2.15 17.88 11.88
C GLU A 176 -1.95 16.40 11.60
N LYS A 177 -0.88 16.06 10.88
CA LYS A 177 -0.50 14.67 10.57
C LYS A 177 -0.07 13.92 11.84
N ALA A 178 0.59 14.60 12.79
CA ALA A 178 0.90 14.02 14.09
C ALA A 178 -0.36 13.64 14.88
N ARG A 179 -1.33 14.56 14.93
CA ARG A 179 -2.61 14.29 15.58
C ARG A 179 -3.34 13.13 14.90
N LEU A 180 -3.39 13.10 13.58
CA LEU A 180 -4.02 12.02 12.82
C LEU A 180 -3.38 10.66 13.12
N ALA A 181 -2.05 10.55 13.07
CA ALA A 181 -1.35 9.30 13.36
C ALA A 181 -1.61 8.82 14.80
N ARG A 182 -1.60 9.73 15.80
CA ARG A 182 -1.91 9.40 17.20
C ARG A 182 -3.36 8.94 17.38
N GLN A 183 -4.32 9.58 16.73
CA GLN A 183 -5.73 9.16 16.72
C GLN A 183 -5.90 7.74 16.19
N HIS A 184 -5.03 7.32 15.27
CA HIS A 184 -4.98 5.97 14.70
C HIS A 184 -4.09 5.00 15.49
N GLY A 185 -3.54 5.38 16.62
CA GLY A 185 -2.83 4.46 17.50
C GLY A 185 -1.32 4.54 17.48
N ALA A 186 -0.70 5.49 16.76
CA ALA A 186 0.72 5.78 16.95
C ALA A 186 0.98 6.10 18.43
N TRP A 187 1.94 5.41 19.02
CA TRP A 187 2.34 5.65 20.42
C TRP A 187 2.97 7.02 20.57
N GLU A 188 3.90 7.37 19.65
CA GLU A 188 4.53 8.68 19.58
C GLU A 188 4.68 9.13 18.11
N THR A 189 4.87 10.42 17.90
CA THR A 189 5.12 11.00 16.58
C THR A 189 6.31 11.95 16.63
N ILE A 190 7.10 11.96 15.55
CA ILE A 190 8.24 12.86 15.36
C ILE A 190 7.96 13.71 14.12
N ASP A 191 7.90 15.03 14.30
CA ASP A 191 7.82 15.97 13.17
C ASP A 191 9.22 16.23 12.62
N TYR A 192 9.56 15.53 11.54
CA TYR A 192 10.88 15.63 10.92
C TYR A 192 11.20 17.02 10.32
N SER A 193 10.21 17.93 10.23
CA SER A 193 10.42 19.30 9.81
C SER A 193 11.10 20.15 10.90
N HIS A 194 10.98 19.72 12.15
CA HIS A 194 11.44 20.46 13.33
C HIS A 194 12.33 19.66 14.26
N GLU A 195 12.32 18.33 14.15
CA GLU A 195 13.01 17.42 15.05
C GLU A 195 14.04 16.54 14.30
N ASN A 196 15.18 16.26 14.94
CA ASN A 196 16.09 15.23 14.46
C ASN A 196 15.54 13.85 14.83
N VAL A 197 15.12 13.08 13.84
CA VAL A 197 14.44 11.79 14.01
C VAL A 197 15.31 10.80 14.78
N ALA A 198 16.60 10.64 14.42
CA ALA A 198 17.47 9.65 15.06
C ALA A 198 17.71 9.98 16.54
N ARG A 199 17.94 11.28 16.86
CA ARG A 199 18.06 11.73 18.26
C ARG A 199 16.78 11.47 19.04
N ARG A 200 15.63 11.79 18.45
CA ARG A 200 14.35 11.60 19.14
C ARG A 200 14.00 10.12 19.36
N VAL A 201 14.36 9.24 18.42
CA VAL A 201 14.24 7.79 18.60
C VAL A 201 15.11 7.32 19.77
N LEU A 202 16.36 7.78 19.88
CA LEU A 202 17.21 7.41 21.03
C LEU A 202 16.60 7.86 22.36
N GLU A 203 16.03 9.06 22.44
CA GLU A 203 15.35 9.56 23.63
C GLU A 203 14.13 8.69 24.00
N LEU A 204 13.29 8.36 23.01
CA LEU A 204 12.06 7.57 23.22
C LEU A 204 12.32 6.10 23.56
N THR A 205 13.49 5.58 23.20
CA THR A 205 13.87 4.18 23.39
C THR A 205 14.94 3.98 24.47
N ASP A 206 15.23 4.98 25.30
CA ASP A 206 16.31 4.94 26.30
C ASP A 206 17.66 4.46 25.70
N GLY A 207 18.00 4.96 24.50
CA GLY A 207 19.20 4.62 23.76
C GLY A 207 19.21 3.28 23.03
N LYS A 208 18.15 2.47 23.14
CA LYS A 208 18.11 1.10 22.57
C LYS A 208 17.89 1.06 21.07
N LYS A 209 17.31 2.14 20.47
CA LYS A 209 16.84 2.20 19.08
C LYS A 209 15.69 1.19 18.80
N CYS A 210 15.33 1.03 17.53
CA CYS A 210 14.23 0.17 17.11
C CYS A 210 14.76 -1.16 16.53
N PRO A 211 14.22 -2.32 16.91
CA PRO A 211 14.61 -3.60 16.32
C PRO A 211 14.26 -3.65 14.83
N VAL A 212 13.24 -2.92 14.40
CA VAL A 212 12.85 -2.76 13.00
C VAL A 212 12.42 -1.33 12.70
N VAL A 213 12.82 -0.85 11.51
CA VAL A 213 12.41 0.45 10.94
C VAL A 213 11.76 0.20 9.58
N TYR A 214 10.57 0.76 9.38
CA TYR A 214 9.82 0.65 8.13
C TYR A 214 9.88 1.96 7.34
N ASP A 215 10.42 1.91 6.13
CA ASP A 215 10.71 3.08 5.30
C ASP A 215 10.04 2.96 3.92
N SER A 216 9.01 3.78 3.69
CA SER A 216 8.34 3.97 2.40
C SER A 216 8.83 5.20 1.62
N VAL A 217 9.69 6.01 2.23
CA VAL A 217 10.16 7.29 1.68
C VAL A 217 11.35 7.10 0.75
N GLY A 218 12.37 6.38 1.20
CA GLY A 218 13.51 5.99 0.39
C GLY A 218 14.68 6.96 0.46
N LYS A 219 15.04 7.61 -0.66
CA LYS A 219 16.27 8.40 -0.79
C LYS A 219 16.50 9.37 0.37
N ASP A 220 15.49 10.14 0.75
CA ASP A 220 15.64 11.23 1.73
C ASP A 220 15.75 10.72 3.18
N THR A 221 15.32 9.47 3.46
CA THR A 221 15.26 8.90 4.81
C THR A 221 16.28 7.79 5.05
N TRP A 222 16.97 7.31 4.02
CA TRP A 222 17.87 6.16 4.08
C TRP A 222 18.86 6.23 5.25
N GLU A 223 19.66 7.30 5.34
CA GLU A 223 20.66 7.46 6.39
C GLU A 223 20.02 7.53 7.78
N THR A 224 18.99 8.35 7.92
CA THR A 224 18.24 8.50 9.18
C THR A 224 17.61 7.18 9.61
N SER A 225 17.05 6.41 8.68
CA SER A 225 16.48 5.09 8.95
C SER A 225 17.52 4.13 9.51
N LEU A 226 18.72 4.06 8.91
CA LEU A 226 19.83 3.24 9.41
C LEU A 226 20.28 3.68 10.82
N ASP A 227 20.25 4.99 11.13
CA ASP A 227 20.61 5.53 12.44
C ASP A 227 19.60 5.15 13.53
N CYS A 228 18.36 4.86 13.16
CA CYS A 228 17.29 4.48 14.07
C CYS A 228 17.23 2.97 14.33
N VAL A 229 17.89 2.14 13.53
CA VAL A 229 17.90 0.67 13.69
C VAL A 229 18.85 0.27 14.81
N ALA A 230 18.40 -0.61 15.71
CA ALA A 230 19.24 -1.23 16.75
C ALA A 230 20.32 -2.14 16.16
N PRO A 231 21.44 -2.39 16.84
CA PRO A 231 22.43 -3.34 16.36
C PRO A 231 21.81 -4.70 16.00
N ARG A 232 22.13 -5.24 14.82
CA ARG A 232 21.55 -6.47 14.24
C ARG A 232 20.03 -6.38 13.98
N GLY A 233 19.47 -5.16 13.95
CA GLY A 233 18.08 -4.91 13.60
C GLY A 233 17.86 -4.85 12.10
N LEU A 234 16.62 -4.66 11.70
CA LEU A 234 16.16 -4.71 10.31
C LEU A 234 15.67 -3.35 9.82
N LEU A 235 16.18 -2.89 8.69
CA LEU A 235 15.57 -1.84 7.89
C LEU A 235 14.71 -2.47 6.78
N VAL A 236 13.42 -2.17 6.79
CA VAL A 236 12.47 -2.60 5.75
C VAL A 236 12.21 -1.41 4.82
N SER A 237 12.89 -1.37 3.68
CA SER A 237 12.70 -0.35 2.66
C SER A 237 11.62 -0.80 1.68
N PHE A 238 10.37 -0.28 1.81
CA PHE A 238 9.24 -0.78 1.02
C PHE A 238 8.62 0.23 0.06
N GLY A 239 9.18 1.45 -0.04
CA GLY A 239 8.69 2.50 -0.95
C GLY A 239 9.81 3.40 -1.49
N ASN A 240 9.45 4.30 -2.41
CA ASN A 240 10.35 5.26 -3.06
C ASN A 240 9.68 6.64 -3.20
N ALA A 241 8.94 7.10 -2.17
CA ALA A 241 8.16 8.34 -2.28
C ALA A 241 9.03 9.60 -2.51
N SER A 242 10.32 9.58 -2.11
CA SER A 242 11.30 10.63 -2.40
C SER A 242 12.32 10.23 -3.48
N GLY A 243 12.15 9.06 -4.08
CA GLY A 243 13.07 8.47 -5.05
C GLY A 243 13.76 7.19 -4.55
N PRO A 244 14.37 6.42 -5.46
CA PRO A 244 15.03 5.18 -5.11
C PRO A 244 16.33 5.44 -4.33
N VAL A 245 16.65 4.50 -3.43
CA VAL A 245 17.97 4.42 -2.79
C VAL A 245 18.94 3.75 -3.76
N THR A 246 20.01 4.44 -4.12
CA THR A 246 21.01 3.96 -5.09
C THR A 246 22.43 4.21 -4.58
N GLY A 247 23.42 3.50 -5.13
CA GLY A 247 24.84 3.73 -4.83
C GLY A 247 25.25 3.35 -3.40
N VAL A 248 24.53 2.40 -2.76
CA VAL A 248 24.80 2.01 -1.38
C VAL A 248 26.08 1.20 -1.28
N ASN A 249 27.01 1.67 -0.44
CA ASN A 249 28.14 0.87 0.02
C ASN A 249 27.68 -0.02 1.20
N LEU A 250 27.67 -1.33 1.01
CA LEU A 250 27.24 -2.27 2.04
C LEU A 250 28.05 -2.19 3.34
N GLY A 251 29.27 -1.65 3.31
CA GLY A 251 30.09 -1.41 4.53
C GLY A 251 29.37 -0.55 5.57
N ILE A 252 28.44 0.31 5.17
CA ILE A 252 27.64 1.11 6.10
C ILE A 252 26.83 0.24 7.07
N LEU A 253 26.35 -0.92 6.64
CA LEU A 253 25.56 -1.83 7.48
C LEU A 253 26.39 -2.38 8.63
N SER A 254 27.65 -2.71 8.36
CA SER A 254 28.62 -3.10 9.39
C SER A 254 28.90 -1.96 10.37
N GLN A 255 29.20 -0.77 9.84
CA GLN A 255 29.53 0.41 10.63
C GLN A 255 28.39 0.84 11.56
N LYS A 256 27.14 0.69 11.12
CA LYS A 256 25.94 1.07 11.89
C LYS A 256 25.44 -0.04 12.84
N GLY A 257 26.15 -1.18 12.93
CA GLY A 257 25.83 -2.23 13.92
C GLY A 257 25.44 -3.58 13.32
N SER A 258 26.00 -3.96 12.16
CA SER A 258 25.72 -5.24 11.48
C SER A 258 24.24 -5.39 11.14
N LEU A 259 23.67 -4.37 10.49
CA LEU A 259 22.26 -4.27 10.20
C LEU A 259 21.82 -5.22 9.07
N TYR A 260 20.55 -5.60 9.10
CA TYR A 260 19.87 -6.25 7.98
C TYR A 260 19.07 -5.21 7.19
N VAL A 261 18.97 -5.41 5.88
CA VAL A 261 18.12 -4.59 5.00
C VAL A 261 17.35 -5.51 4.06
N THR A 262 16.07 -5.25 3.91
CA THR A 262 15.21 -5.96 2.94
C THR A 262 14.40 -4.99 2.10
N ARG A 263 14.07 -5.41 0.87
CA ARG A 263 13.17 -4.70 -0.05
C ARG A 263 12.02 -5.63 -0.44
N PRO A 264 10.99 -5.76 0.42
CA PRO A 264 9.89 -6.69 0.20
C PRO A 264 8.89 -6.18 -0.86
N THR A 265 8.16 -7.11 -1.46
CA THR A 265 7.01 -6.82 -2.33
C THR A 265 5.84 -7.71 -1.95
N LEU A 266 4.60 -7.20 -2.04
CA LEU A 266 3.40 -7.98 -1.72
C LEU A 266 3.33 -9.29 -2.50
N GLY A 267 3.70 -9.29 -3.79
CA GLY A 267 3.66 -10.49 -4.62
C GLY A 267 4.52 -11.66 -4.12
N SER A 268 5.58 -11.39 -3.34
CA SER A 268 6.42 -12.44 -2.76
C SER A 268 5.83 -13.07 -1.50
N TYR A 269 4.90 -12.38 -0.84
CA TYR A 269 4.23 -12.86 0.37
C TYR A 269 2.86 -13.47 0.06
N ALA A 270 2.18 -12.94 -0.97
CA ALA A 270 0.89 -13.41 -1.48
C ALA A 270 1.10 -14.18 -2.80
N ASP A 271 2.04 -15.13 -2.81
CA ASP A 271 2.48 -15.87 -4.00
C ASP A 271 1.54 -17.04 -4.38
N THR A 272 0.67 -17.45 -3.46
CA THR A 272 -0.41 -18.42 -3.73
C THR A 272 -1.79 -17.87 -3.36
N PRO A 273 -2.88 -18.40 -3.97
CA PRO A 273 -4.24 -17.99 -3.66
C PRO A 273 -4.60 -18.17 -2.17
N GLU A 274 -4.12 -19.25 -1.56
CA GLU A 274 -4.38 -19.57 -0.15
C GLU A 274 -3.73 -18.56 0.79
N LYS A 275 -2.47 -18.18 0.51
CA LYS A 275 -1.76 -17.14 1.28
C LYS A 275 -2.43 -15.78 1.11
N LEU A 276 -2.79 -15.42 -0.13
CA LEU A 276 -3.49 -14.16 -0.40
C LEU A 276 -4.82 -14.09 0.36
N GLN A 277 -5.62 -15.16 0.32
CA GLN A 277 -6.89 -15.23 1.04
C GLN A 277 -6.68 -15.16 2.56
N ALA A 278 -5.73 -15.92 3.11
CA ALA A 278 -5.44 -15.91 4.56
C ALA A 278 -4.99 -14.52 5.06
N MET A 279 -4.18 -13.80 4.27
CA MET A 279 -3.79 -12.43 4.57
C MET A 279 -5.00 -11.47 4.54
N ALA A 280 -5.88 -11.65 3.57
CA ALA A 280 -7.11 -10.86 3.45
C ALA A 280 -8.08 -11.16 4.59
N ASP A 281 -8.24 -12.41 4.98
CA ASP A 281 -9.11 -12.83 6.09
C ASP A 281 -8.63 -12.25 7.44
N GLU A 282 -7.31 -12.22 7.69
CA GLU A 282 -6.76 -11.55 8.89
C GLU A 282 -7.08 -10.05 8.87
N LEU A 283 -6.90 -9.38 7.73
CA LEU A 283 -7.21 -7.97 7.55
C LEU A 283 -8.70 -7.69 7.75
N PHE A 284 -9.57 -8.44 7.09
CA PHE A 284 -11.01 -8.27 7.18
C PHE A 284 -11.51 -8.54 8.61
N GLY A 285 -10.97 -9.54 9.28
CA GLY A 285 -11.29 -9.83 10.68
C GLY A 285 -10.95 -8.67 11.62
N LEU A 286 -9.84 -7.95 11.40
CA LEU A 286 -9.51 -6.74 12.17
C LEU A 286 -10.47 -5.57 11.88
N ILE A 287 -10.93 -5.45 10.65
CA ILE A 287 -11.91 -4.42 10.26
C ILE A 287 -13.27 -4.73 10.89
N GLU A 288 -13.74 -5.95 10.82
CA GLU A 288 -15.03 -6.38 11.39
C GLU A 288 -15.09 -6.22 12.91
N ARG A 289 -13.97 -6.46 13.62
CA ARG A 289 -13.86 -6.22 15.06
C ARG A 289 -13.71 -4.73 15.43
N GLY A 290 -13.49 -3.86 14.45
CA GLY A 290 -13.25 -2.43 14.69
C GLY A 290 -11.84 -2.09 15.16
N ASP A 291 -10.90 -3.03 15.13
CA ASP A 291 -9.48 -2.82 15.43
C ASP A 291 -8.82 -1.92 14.37
N ILE A 292 -9.28 -2.05 13.12
CA ILE A 292 -8.88 -1.20 12.00
C ILE A 292 -10.11 -0.50 11.44
N ARG A 293 -10.04 0.83 11.35
CA ARG A 293 -11.01 1.69 10.68
C ARG A 293 -10.44 2.20 9.37
N ILE A 294 -11.28 2.18 8.34
CA ILE A 294 -10.90 2.61 7.00
C ILE A 294 -11.39 4.04 6.80
N GLU A 295 -10.45 4.97 6.62
CA GLU A 295 -10.78 6.36 6.33
C GLU A 295 -10.58 6.65 4.84
N ILE A 296 -11.68 6.87 4.12
CA ILE A 296 -11.71 7.27 2.73
C ILE A 296 -11.92 8.78 2.69
N ASN A 297 -10.80 9.51 2.71
CA ASN A 297 -10.85 10.98 2.80
C ASN A 297 -11.05 11.66 1.44
N GLN A 298 -10.75 10.97 0.33
CA GLN A 298 -10.92 11.51 -1.00
C GLN A 298 -11.62 10.49 -1.92
N ARG A 299 -12.63 10.99 -2.65
CA ARG A 299 -13.32 10.28 -3.73
C ARG A 299 -13.26 11.11 -5.01
N PHE A 300 -12.89 10.47 -6.10
CA PHE A 300 -12.85 11.07 -7.42
C PHE A 300 -13.61 10.18 -8.39
N ALA A 301 -14.25 10.75 -9.40
CA ALA A 301 -14.70 9.96 -10.54
C ALA A 301 -13.47 9.35 -11.26
N LEU A 302 -13.61 8.19 -11.87
CA LEU A 302 -12.52 7.56 -12.65
C LEU A 302 -11.97 8.53 -13.71
N ALA A 303 -12.83 9.31 -14.36
CA ALA A 303 -12.42 10.33 -15.32
C ALA A 303 -11.49 11.42 -14.75
N GLU A 304 -11.48 11.61 -13.43
CA GLU A 304 -10.65 12.59 -12.72
C GLU A 304 -9.31 12.00 -12.22
N ALA A 305 -8.90 10.81 -12.68
CA ALA A 305 -7.69 10.14 -12.21
C ALA A 305 -6.44 11.02 -12.31
N ALA A 306 -6.29 11.83 -13.34
CA ALA A 306 -5.17 12.78 -13.47
C ALA A 306 -5.14 13.80 -12.32
N ARG A 307 -6.30 14.33 -11.92
CA ARG A 307 -6.44 15.25 -10.77
C ARG A 307 -6.11 14.53 -9.47
N ALA A 308 -6.64 13.32 -9.27
CA ALA A 308 -6.35 12.51 -8.09
C ALA A 308 -4.85 12.22 -7.94
N HIS A 309 -4.15 11.91 -9.04
CA HIS A 309 -2.69 11.74 -9.06
C HIS A 309 -1.94 13.02 -8.72
N THR A 310 -2.43 14.18 -9.17
CA THR A 310 -1.85 15.50 -8.84
C THR A 310 -1.93 15.77 -7.33
N GLU A 311 -3.09 15.51 -6.72
CA GLU A 311 -3.27 15.68 -5.27
C GLU A 311 -2.37 14.73 -4.45
N LEU A 312 -2.29 13.45 -4.88
CA LEU A 312 -1.44 12.46 -4.24
C LEU A 312 0.05 12.85 -4.32
N ALA A 313 0.52 13.20 -5.52
CA ALA A 313 1.92 13.59 -5.74
C ALA A 313 2.30 14.86 -4.95
N ALA A 314 1.38 15.80 -4.80
CA ALA A 314 1.54 17.02 -4.01
C ALA A 314 1.44 16.78 -2.48
N ARG A 315 1.24 15.52 -2.02
CA ARG A 315 1.08 15.15 -0.59
C ARG A 315 -0.09 15.87 0.11
N ARG A 316 -1.13 16.25 -0.66
CA ARG A 316 -2.36 16.89 -0.15
C ARG A 316 -3.43 15.90 0.28
N THR A 317 -3.20 14.60 0.05
CA THR A 317 -4.10 13.54 0.48
C THR A 317 -3.73 13.01 1.87
N THR A 318 -4.72 12.49 2.59
CA THR A 318 -4.58 11.73 3.83
C THR A 318 -5.47 10.50 3.77
N GLY A 319 -5.18 9.47 4.58
CA GLY A 319 -5.96 8.23 4.56
C GLY A 319 -5.93 7.56 3.18
N SER A 320 -7.06 7.00 2.78
CA SER A 320 -7.21 6.34 1.48
C SER A 320 -7.95 7.22 0.48
N THR A 321 -7.59 7.08 -0.79
CA THR A 321 -8.25 7.70 -1.95
C THR A 321 -8.83 6.62 -2.83
N VAL A 322 -10.07 6.78 -3.28
CA VAL A 322 -10.73 5.88 -4.22
C VAL A 322 -11.19 6.61 -5.48
N LEU A 323 -11.16 5.87 -6.59
CA LEU A 323 -11.76 6.28 -7.86
C LEU A 323 -13.05 5.48 -8.06
N LEU A 324 -14.12 6.18 -8.45
CA LEU A 324 -15.43 5.59 -8.72
C LEU A 324 -15.64 5.52 -10.23
N PRO A 325 -15.86 4.31 -10.79
CA PRO A 325 -16.09 4.10 -12.21
C PRO A 325 -17.34 4.79 -12.74
#